data_8f0d7f2effde58e4468142566f525bf4
#
_entry.id   8f0d7f2effde58e4468142566f525bf4
#
_cell.length_a   1.000
_cell.length_b   1.000
_cell.length_c   1.000
_cell.angle_alpha   90.00
_cell.angle_beta   90.00
_cell.angle_gamma   90.00
#
_symmetry.space_group_name_H-M   'P 1'
#
loop_
_entity.id
_entity.type
_entity.pdbx_description
1 polymer ?
#
loop_
_entity_poly.entity_id
_entity_poly.type
_entity_poly.pdbx_seq_one_letter_code
_entity_poly.pdbx_strand_id
1 'polypeptide(L)'
;MDRRSFLSRASVSLSLSALAPRALAQPSSASDAEHVVVWREPGRYGGWPANHGMWAWDDELLVGFTAGVLKTGDPNRHPIDRAAGEQHVLARSLDGGRSWAFEAPQALQPPPRPERRAVTGEPLVLPTPSRVAAPIDFSAPGLALTFRAAHGTAGAWLFVSRDRGRQWAGPYGVPSLDTPGFDPRTDYLVVDRHTLLVGMTAFKSDGKEGRPVMLRTRDGGQTWERLGWIGPETSGFRIMPATVTLGGRRLFTVIRRRDDQQHHLEGYRSDDGGETWTLAGIVAADTGRGNPASLVRLADGRLCCVYGFRAEPFGMRVVISRDEGGTWSAPHPLRSGAADWDLGYPRTVVRRDGRLVTTYYFNDPSGPERYIAATLWRP
;
A
#
# COMPACT_ATOMS: atom_id res chain seq x y z
N MET A 1 -18.16 -91.29 -22.92
CA MET A 1 -19.02 -90.78 -21.84
C MET A 1 -18.51 -89.42 -21.45
N ASP A 2 -19.30 -88.48 -21.78
CA ASP A 2 -19.01 -87.06 -21.84
C ASP A 2 -19.34 -86.41 -20.52
N ARG A 3 -18.45 -85.57 -20.00
CA ARG A 3 -18.77 -84.66 -18.88
C ARG A 3 -18.21 -83.31 -19.20
N ARG A 4 -19.09 -82.42 -19.72
CA ARG A 4 -18.85 -80.99 -19.88
C ARG A 4 -18.95 -80.29 -18.52
N SER A 5 -17.90 -79.59 -18.10
CA SER A 5 -17.91 -78.74 -16.95
C SER A 5 -18.16 -77.31 -17.40
N PHE A 6 -19.20 -76.71 -16.88
CA PHE A 6 -19.59 -75.24 -17.04
C PHE A 6 -18.68 -74.42 -16.16
N LEU A 7 -17.92 -73.49 -16.76
CA LEU A 7 -17.24 -72.42 -16.06
C LEU A 7 -18.11 -71.17 -16.14
N SER A 8 -18.66 -70.79 -14.98
CA SER A 8 -19.32 -69.52 -14.77
C SER A 8 -18.31 -68.40 -14.64
N ARG A 9 -18.33 -67.42 -15.57
CA ARG A 9 -17.56 -66.19 -15.44
C ARG A 9 -18.36 -65.16 -14.63
N ALA A 10 -17.88 -64.83 -13.42
CA ALA A 10 -18.39 -63.70 -12.65
C ALA A 10 -17.75 -62.40 -13.19
N SER A 11 -18.57 -61.52 -13.74
CA SER A 11 -18.16 -60.15 -14.15
C SER A 11 -18.25 -59.25 -12.95
N VAL A 12 -17.11 -58.77 -12.44
CA VAL A 12 -17.03 -57.71 -11.43
C VAL A 12 -17.08 -56.38 -12.15
N SER A 13 -18.20 -55.67 -12.02
CA SER A 13 -18.35 -54.30 -12.50
C SER A 13 -17.77 -53.34 -11.45
N LEU A 14 -16.58 -52.78 -11.71
CA LEU A 14 -16.06 -51.63 -10.97
C LEU A 14 -16.81 -50.36 -11.40
N SER A 15 -17.68 -49.86 -10.54
CA SER A 15 -18.26 -48.52 -10.67
C SER A 15 -17.23 -47.47 -10.23
N LEU A 16 -16.59 -46.77 -11.16
CA LEU A 16 -15.83 -45.55 -10.91
C LEU A 16 -16.85 -44.44 -10.56
N SER A 17 -16.94 -44.10 -9.29
CA SER A 17 -17.60 -42.90 -8.85
C SER A 17 -16.71 -41.68 -9.20
N ALA A 18 -17.03 -40.97 -10.27
CA ALA A 18 -16.39 -39.70 -10.62
C ALA A 18 -16.75 -38.69 -9.52
N LEU A 19 -15.77 -38.31 -8.71
CA LEU A 19 -15.86 -37.15 -7.84
C LEU A 19 -15.96 -35.90 -8.76
N ALA A 20 -17.14 -35.32 -8.83
CA ALA A 20 -17.35 -34.02 -9.48
C ALA A 20 -16.43 -32.98 -8.79
N PRO A 21 -15.73 -32.13 -9.55
CA PRO A 21 -14.95 -31.05 -8.96
C PRO A 21 -15.89 -30.14 -8.19
N ARG A 22 -15.65 -29.99 -6.89
CA ARG A 22 -16.36 -29.08 -6.02
C ARG A 22 -16.16 -27.68 -6.59
N ALA A 23 -17.17 -27.09 -7.19
CA ALA A 23 -17.15 -25.72 -7.68
C ALA A 23 -16.75 -24.84 -6.50
N LEU A 24 -15.56 -24.23 -6.58
CA LEU A 24 -15.15 -23.20 -5.65
C LEU A 24 -16.18 -22.10 -5.72
N ALA A 25 -16.87 -21.84 -4.61
CA ALA A 25 -17.81 -20.74 -4.52
C ALA A 25 -17.08 -19.47 -4.96
N GLN A 26 -17.57 -18.84 -6.03
CA GLN A 26 -17.06 -17.53 -6.43
C GLN A 26 -17.27 -16.60 -5.24
N PRO A 27 -16.29 -15.75 -4.87
CA PRO A 27 -16.49 -14.76 -3.86
C PRO A 27 -17.69 -13.89 -4.32
N SER A 28 -18.64 -13.71 -3.42
CA SER A 28 -19.78 -12.82 -3.64
C SER A 28 -19.23 -11.48 -4.14
N SER A 29 -19.79 -10.93 -5.21
CA SER A 29 -19.55 -9.55 -5.60
C SER A 29 -19.60 -8.68 -4.35
N ALA A 30 -18.78 -7.61 -4.27
CA ALA A 30 -18.79 -6.66 -3.14
C ALA A 30 -20.15 -5.92 -3.05
N SER A 31 -21.26 -6.68 -2.97
CA SER A 31 -22.63 -6.19 -2.98
C SER A 31 -22.99 -5.29 -1.80
N ASP A 32 -22.16 -5.32 -0.76
CA ASP A 32 -22.31 -4.52 0.47
C ASP A 32 -21.23 -3.43 0.60
N ALA A 33 -20.60 -3.03 -0.51
CA ALA A 33 -19.59 -1.97 -0.50
C ALA A 33 -20.24 -0.60 -0.40
N GLU A 34 -19.96 0.12 0.68
CA GLU A 34 -20.37 1.51 0.91
C GLU A 34 -19.23 2.44 0.46
N HIS A 35 -19.49 3.35 -0.48
CA HIS A 35 -18.51 4.32 -0.95
C HIS A 35 -18.77 5.69 -0.31
N VAL A 36 -17.74 6.26 0.31
CA VAL A 36 -17.81 7.52 1.04
C VAL A 36 -16.80 8.49 0.44
N VAL A 37 -17.20 9.75 0.27
CA VAL A 37 -16.27 10.84 -0.01
C VAL A 37 -15.59 11.24 1.30
N VAL A 38 -14.26 11.07 1.37
CA VAL A 38 -13.45 11.47 2.52
C VAL A 38 -13.14 12.97 2.43
N TRP A 39 -12.68 13.45 1.26
CA TRP A 39 -12.35 14.84 1.04
C TRP A 39 -12.51 15.18 -0.43
N ARG A 40 -13.30 16.20 -0.73
CA ARG A 40 -13.47 16.80 -2.06
C ARG A 40 -13.76 18.29 -1.91
N GLU A 41 -13.04 19.11 -2.62
CA GLU A 41 -13.24 20.57 -2.68
C GLU A 41 -13.19 21.03 -4.16
N PRO A 42 -14.09 21.93 -4.59
CA PRO A 42 -14.07 22.47 -5.94
C PRO A 42 -12.72 23.12 -6.29
N GLY A 43 -12.19 22.80 -7.48
CA GLY A 43 -10.92 23.33 -7.95
C GLY A 43 -9.69 22.79 -7.20
N ARG A 44 -9.84 21.73 -6.41
CA ARG A 44 -8.76 21.10 -5.65
C ARG A 44 -8.43 19.71 -6.17
N TYR A 45 -7.19 19.32 -5.91
CA TYR A 45 -6.65 17.99 -6.15
C TYR A 45 -6.36 17.31 -4.81
N GLY A 46 -6.92 16.12 -4.59
CA GLY A 46 -6.59 15.25 -3.46
C GLY A 46 -5.97 13.95 -3.96
N GLY A 47 -4.79 13.56 -3.45
CA GLY A 47 -4.11 12.39 -3.99
C GLY A 47 -3.21 11.64 -3.03
N TRP A 48 -2.85 10.45 -3.45
CA TRP A 48 -1.76 9.59 -2.99
C TRP A 48 -1.79 9.18 -1.51
N PRO A 49 -2.90 8.64 -0.95
CA PRO A 49 -2.93 8.20 0.45
C PRO A 49 -1.83 7.19 0.78
N ALA A 50 -1.46 6.31 -0.17
CA ALA A 50 -0.39 5.33 0.02
C ALA A 50 0.96 5.93 0.43
N ASN A 51 1.23 7.19 0.08
CA ASN A 51 2.48 7.85 0.45
C ASN A 51 2.52 8.25 1.92
N HIS A 52 1.35 8.47 2.53
CA HIS A 52 1.21 9.10 3.83
C HIS A 52 0.98 8.13 4.97
N GLY A 53 0.19 7.09 4.75
CA GLY A 53 -0.19 6.10 5.75
C GLY A 53 -1.65 6.18 6.15
N MET A 54 -2.12 5.11 6.77
CA MET A 54 -3.44 4.98 7.37
C MET A 54 -3.34 4.18 8.66
N TRP A 55 -4.06 4.61 9.69
CA TRP A 55 -4.06 3.98 11.02
C TRP A 55 -5.49 3.77 11.49
N ALA A 56 -5.67 2.76 12.34
CA ALA A 56 -6.96 2.44 12.93
C ALA A 56 -6.81 2.13 14.43
N TRP A 57 -7.67 2.74 15.22
CA TRP A 57 -7.82 2.52 16.66
C TRP A 57 -9.31 2.31 16.93
N ASP A 58 -9.78 1.06 16.81
CA ASP A 58 -11.18 0.70 16.82
C ASP A 58 -11.99 1.38 15.70
N ASP A 59 -12.92 2.28 16.06
CA ASP A 59 -13.70 3.07 15.10
C ASP A 59 -13.03 4.40 14.74
N GLU A 60 -11.95 4.78 15.43
CA GLU A 60 -11.14 5.94 15.06
C GLU A 60 -10.16 5.56 13.95
N LEU A 61 -10.30 6.19 12.79
CA LEU A 61 -9.43 6.04 11.63
C LEU A 61 -8.73 7.34 11.33
N LEU A 62 -7.48 7.25 10.85
CA LEU A 62 -6.71 8.39 10.38
C LEU A 62 -6.04 8.03 9.06
N VAL A 63 -6.14 8.90 8.05
CA VAL A 63 -5.45 8.74 6.77
C VAL A 63 -4.80 10.04 6.35
N GLY A 64 -3.57 9.96 5.86
CA GLY A 64 -2.87 11.11 5.27
C GLY A 64 -2.99 11.13 3.75
N PHE A 65 -2.99 12.32 3.16
CA PHE A 65 -2.98 12.53 1.71
C PHE A 65 -2.38 13.90 1.34
N THR A 66 -2.10 14.09 0.06
CA THR A 66 -1.68 15.39 -0.49
C THR A 66 -2.89 16.14 -1.03
N ALA A 67 -3.06 17.41 -0.64
CA ALA A 67 -4.00 18.35 -1.23
C ALA A 67 -3.25 19.43 -2.01
N GLY A 68 -3.78 19.84 -3.16
CA GLY A 68 -3.19 20.89 -3.99
C GLY A 68 -4.25 21.64 -4.80
N VAL A 69 -3.82 22.57 -5.61
CA VAL A 69 -4.69 23.26 -6.58
C VAL A 69 -4.82 22.39 -7.82
N LEU A 70 -6.06 22.21 -8.30
CA LEU A 70 -6.31 21.50 -9.55
C LEU A 70 -5.80 22.36 -10.72
N LYS A 71 -5.10 21.68 -11.66
CA LYS A 71 -4.63 22.30 -12.90
C LYS A 71 -4.77 21.28 -14.03
N THR A 72 -5.79 21.44 -14.81
CA THR A 72 -6.01 20.64 -16.01
C THR A 72 -5.04 21.02 -17.13
N GLY A 73 -4.74 20.11 -18.03
CA GLY A 73 -3.81 20.34 -19.13
C GLY A 73 -3.40 19.04 -19.80
N ASP A 74 -2.17 18.58 -19.59
CA ASP A 74 -1.67 17.33 -20.17
C ASP A 74 -2.40 16.11 -19.61
N PRO A 75 -3.13 15.34 -20.41
CA PRO A 75 -3.89 14.16 -19.96
C PRO A 75 -2.99 13.00 -19.47
N ASN A 76 -1.68 13.09 -19.69
CA ASN A 76 -0.71 12.10 -19.26
C ASN A 76 -0.03 12.46 -17.92
N ARG A 77 -0.38 13.60 -17.34
CA ARG A 77 0.14 14.06 -16.04
C ARG A 77 -0.98 14.16 -15.01
N HIS A 78 -0.60 14.10 -13.75
CA HIS A 78 -1.51 14.41 -12.65
C HIS A 78 -1.94 15.87 -12.73
N PRO A 79 -3.26 16.17 -12.70
CA PRO A 79 -3.77 17.54 -12.85
C PRO A 79 -3.64 18.37 -11.56
N ILE A 80 -2.41 18.53 -11.09
CA ILE A 80 -2.08 19.32 -9.90
C ILE A 80 -1.11 20.45 -10.25
N ASP A 81 -1.39 21.66 -9.80
CA ASP A 81 -0.48 22.80 -9.93
C ASP A 81 0.59 22.78 -8.83
N ARG A 82 1.75 22.25 -9.16
CA ARG A 82 2.88 22.18 -8.23
C ARG A 82 3.48 23.54 -7.89
N ALA A 83 3.27 24.55 -8.74
CA ALA A 83 3.70 25.93 -8.47
C ALA A 83 2.80 26.62 -7.45
N ALA A 84 1.51 26.29 -7.38
CA ALA A 84 0.61 26.79 -6.36
C ALA A 84 0.88 26.22 -4.95
N GLY A 85 1.69 25.15 -4.87
CA GLY A 85 2.06 24.49 -3.62
C GLY A 85 1.14 23.32 -3.28
N GLU A 86 1.61 22.53 -2.33
CA GLU A 86 0.94 21.32 -1.84
C GLU A 86 0.83 21.38 -0.32
N GLN A 87 -0.19 20.74 0.22
CA GLN A 87 -0.37 20.55 1.65
C GLN A 87 -0.47 19.05 1.95
N HIS A 88 0.09 18.62 3.06
CA HIS A 88 -0.17 17.30 3.63
C HIS A 88 -1.32 17.41 4.62
N VAL A 89 -2.42 16.74 4.31
CA VAL A 89 -3.66 16.73 5.06
C VAL A 89 -3.85 15.37 5.72
N LEU A 90 -4.37 15.38 6.94
CA LEU A 90 -4.87 14.20 7.63
C LEU A 90 -6.40 14.28 7.66
N ALA A 91 -7.07 13.18 7.33
CA ALA A 91 -8.50 13.02 7.55
C ALA A 91 -8.72 12.01 8.68
N ARG A 92 -9.56 12.38 9.65
CA ARG A 92 -9.92 11.59 10.82
C ARG A 92 -11.40 11.25 10.79
N SER A 93 -11.70 9.96 10.99
CA SER A 93 -13.05 9.45 11.23
C SER A 93 -13.16 8.93 12.65
N LEU A 94 -14.30 9.15 13.31
CA LEU A 94 -14.61 8.60 14.65
C LEU A 94 -15.74 7.56 14.61
N ASP A 95 -16.27 7.27 13.42
CA ASP A 95 -17.44 6.41 13.19
C ASP A 95 -17.16 5.23 12.25
N GLY A 96 -15.87 4.84 12.19
CA GLY A 96 -15.43 3.71 11.38
C GLY A 96 -15.39 3.98 9.89
N GLY A 97 -15.20 5.23 9.49
CA GLY A 97 -14.97 5.64 8.10
C GLY A 97 -16.16 6.22 7.37
N ARG A 98 -17.29 6.51 8.06
CA ARG A 98 -18.49 7.06 7.43
C ARG A 98 -18.48 8.57 7.30
N SER A 99 -17.92 9.26 8.31
CA SER A 99 -17.72 10.71 8.27
C SER A 99 -16.29 11.07 8.62
N TRP A 100 -15.80 12.22 8.11
CA TRP A 100 -14.40 12.60 8.20
C TRP A 100 -14.25 14.10 8.48
N ALA A 101 -13.33 14.42 9.38
CA ALA A 101 -12.83 15.78 9.64
C ALA A 101 -11.36 15.87 9.23
N PHE A 102 -10.88 17.06 8.86
CA PHE A 102 -9.52 17.22 8.33
C PHE A 102 -8.70 18.21 9.13
N GLU A 103 -7.41 17.97 9.15
CA GLU A 103 -6.39 18.80 9.76
C GLU A 103 -5.12 18.80 8.91
N ALA A 104 -4.34 19.88 8.97
CA ALA A 104 -3.08 20.00 8.26
C ALA A 104 -1.96 20.34 9.26
N PRO A 105 -1.43 19.35 9.99
CA PRO A 105 -0.42 19.57 11.02
C PRO A 105 0.83 20.24 10.45
N GLN A 106 1.27 21.35 11.05
CA GLN A 106 2.42 22.11 10.57
C GLN A 106 3.70 21.26 10.50
N ALA A 107 3.89 20.35 11.46
CA ALA A 107 5.05 19.46 11.51
C ALA A 107 5.17 18.54 10.27
N LEU A 108 4.05 18.24 9.61
CA LEU A 108 4.00 17.35 8.45
C LEU A 108 3.99 18.09 7.11
N GLN A 109 4.02 19.43 7.08
CA GLN A 109 3.97 20.14 5.82
C GLN A 109 5.25 19.93 5.00
N PRO A 110 5.13 19.70 3.68
CA PRO A 110 6.28 19.52 2.82
C PRO A 110 7.01 20.85 2.60
N PRO A 111 8.32 20.83 2.36
CA PRO A 111 9.01 22.04 1.89
C PRO A 111 8.50 22.45 0.50
N PRO A 112 8.64 23.75 0.14
CA PRO A 112 8.24 24.23 -1.17
C PRO A 112 8.93 23.47 -2.30
N ARG A 113 8.16 22.99 -3.28
CA ARG A 113 8.68 22.32 -4.47
C ARG A 113 9.50 23.28 -5.36
N PRO A 114 10.39 22.74 -6.21
CA PRO A 114 11.19 23.56 -7.13
C PRO A 114 10.32 24.46 -8.02
N GLU A 115 9.18 23.96 -8.52
CA GLU A 115 8.25 24.70 -9.37
C GLU A 115 7.66 25.92 -8.63
N ARG A 116 7.29 25.76 -7.35
CA ARG A 116 6.80 26.85 -6.52
C ARG A 116 7.90 27.89 -6.27
N ARG A 117 9.09 27.46 -5.89
CA ARG A 117 10.23 28.37 -5.66
C ARG A 117 10.63 29.15 -6.90
N ALA A 118 10.51 28.54 -8.09
CA ALA A 118 10.77 29.25 -9.35
C ALA A 118 9.80 30.40 -9.60
N VAL A 119 8.56 30.33 -9.10
CA VAL A 119 7.54 31.38 -9.27
C VAL A 119 7.57 32.37 -8.11
N THR A 120 7.73 31.91 -6.87
CA THR A 120 7.59 32.76 -5.68
C THR A 120 8.90 33.33 -5.17
N GLY A 121 10.05 32.77 -5.59
CA GLY A 121 11.35 33.13 -5.01
C GLY A 121 11.57 32.61 -3.57
N GLU A 122 10.64 31.83 -3.02
CA GLU A 122 10.76 31.26 -1.67
C GLU A 122 12.05 30.44 -1.53
N PRO A 123 12.86 30.66 -0.49
CA PRO A 123 14.05 29.85 -0.25
C PRO A 123 13.69 28.40 0.12
N LEU A 124 14.57 27.46 -0.24
CA LEU A 124 14.46 26.09 0.27
C LEU A 124 14.97 26.07 1.71
N VAL A 125 14.06 26.08 2.65
CA VAL A 125 14.38 25.85 4.07
C VAL A 125 13.99 24.41 4.40
N LEU A 126 14.99 23.58 4.66
CA LEU A 126 14.78 22.20 5.08
C LEU A 126 14.91 22.08 6.59
N PRO A 127 14.02 21.36 7.26
CA PRO A 127 14.22 21.07 8.68
C PRO A 127 15.46 20.20 8.85
N THR A 128 16.23 20.50 9.89
CA THR A 128 17.36 19.64 10.30
C THR A 128 16.82 18.45 11.06
N PRO A 129 17.01 17.21 10.56
CA PRO A 129 16.52 16.04 11.28
C PRO A 129 17.31 15.84 12.58
N SER A 130 16.60 15.56 13.65
CA SER A 130 17.20 15.19 14.94
C SER A 130 17.40 13.67 15.04
N ARG A 131 18.16 13.27 16.05
CA ARG A 131 18.24 11.86 16.46
C ARG A 131 17.09 11.54 17.42
N VAL A 132 16.63 10.31 17.42
CA VAL A 132 15.72 9.79 18.44
C VAL A 132 16.49 9.73 19.76
N ALA A 133 16.18 10.62 20.72
CA ALA A 133 16.92 10.75 21.97
C ALA A 133 16.64 9.60 22.94
N ALA A 134 15.38 9.12 22.99
CA ALA A 134 14.96 7.98 23.81
C ALA A 134 14.20 6.96 22.93
N PRO A 135 14.36 5.65 23.21
CA PRO A 135 13.67 4.63 22.42
C PRO A 135 12.17 4.88 22.27
N ILE A 136 11.68 4.80 21.04
CA ILE A 136 10.25 4.83 20.76
C ILE A 136 9.65 3.47 21.14
N ASP A 137 8.59 3.51 21.92
CA ASP A 137 7.75 2.32 22.16
C ASP A 137 6.82 2.12 20.96
N PHE A 138 7.18 1.21 20.07
CA PHE A 138 6.38 0.91 18.88
C PHE A 138 5.10 0.16 19.20
N SER A 139 4.96 -0.42 20.38
CA SER A 139 3.74 -1.10 20.84
C SER A 139 2.73 -0.17 21.51
N ALA A 140 3.06 1.12 21.66
CA ALA A 140 2.19 2.08 22.32
C ALA A 140 0.83 2.21 21.59
N PRO A 141 -0.30 2.17 22.31
CA PRO A 141 -1.63 2.05 21.68
C PRO A 141 -2.08 3.28 20.88
N GLY A 142 -1.42 4.41 21.05
CA GLY A 142 -1.70 5.65 20.31
C GLY A 142 -0.69 5.96 19.22
N LEU A 143 0.21 5.04 18.91
CA LEU A 143 1.31 5.28 17.98
C LEU A 143 0.83 5.40 16.54
N ALA A 144 1.36 6.41 15.84
CA ALA A 144 1.36 6.52 14.38
C ALA A 144 2.74 6.97 13.90
N LEU A 145 3.24 6.35 12.83
CA LEU A 145 4.52 6.66 12.22
C LEU A 145 4.31 7.03 10.76
N THR A 146 4.97 8.07 10.26
CA THR A 146 5.00 8.35 8.83
C THR A 146 6.43 8.63 8.37
N PHE A 147 6.76 8.05 7.22
CA PHE A 147 8.07 8.20 6.58
C PHE A 147 7.96 9.12 5.39
N ARG A 148 8.93 10.01 5.21
CA ARG A 148 8.98 11.00 4.14
C ARG A 148 10.35 11.06 3.50
N ALA A 149 10.40 11.46 2.23
CA ALA A 149 11.67 11.75 1.58
C ALA A 149 12.39 12.89 2.29
N ALA A 150 13.67 12.69 2.57
CA ALA A 150 14.55 13.71 3.12
C ALA A 150 15.08 14.58 1.97
N HIS A 151 14.37 15.63 1.63
CA HIS A 151 14.76 16.53 0.55
C HIS A 151 16.20 17.07 0.76
N GLY A 152 17.05 16.93 -0.25
CA GLY A 152 18.42 17.40 -0.23
C GLY A 152 19.42 16.49 0.51
N THR A 153 18.99 15.34 1.04
CA THR A 153 19.85 14.34 1.66
C THR A 153 19.48 12.93 1.18
N ALA A 154 20.41 11.98 1.33
CA ALA A 154 20.20 10.61 0.87
C ALA A 154 19.34 9.76 1.84
N GLY A 155 19.03 10.24 3.04
CA GLY A 155 18.25 9.49 4.04
C GLY A 155 16.74 9.60 3.85
N ALA A 156 16.01 9.24 4.91
CA ALA A 156 14.57 9.48 5.02
C ALA A 156 14.26 10.20 6.34
N TRP A 157 13.07 10.77 6.41
CA TRP A 157 12.55 11.39 7.62
C TRP A 157 11.47 10.52 8.24
N LEU A 158 11.56 10.34 9.54
CA LEU A 158 10.54 9.72 10.37
C LEU A 158 9.83 10.79 11.20
N PHE A 159 8.50 10.78 11.17
CA PHE A 159 7.65 11.54 12.09
C PHE A 159 6.85 10.57 12.95
N VAL A 160 6.68 10.93 14.21
CA VAL A 160 6.08 10.10 15.26
C VAL A 160 4.96 10.85 15.95
N SER A 161 3.81 10.23 16.04
CA SER A 161 2.72 10.63 16.93
C SER A 161 2.52 9.54 17.99
N ARG A 162 2.23 9.95 19.24
CA ARG A 162 1.92 9.06 20.36
C ARG A 162 0.49 9.19 20.86
N ASP A 163 -0.31 10.02 20.19
CA ASP A 163 -1.65 10.44 20.59
C ASP A 163 -2.66 10.30 19.44
N ARG A 164 -2.51 9.23 18.65
CA ARG A 164 -3.33 8.90 17.49
C ARG A 164 -3.31 9.98 16.40
N GLY A 165 -2.14 10.58 16.17
CA GLY A 165 -1.94 11.56 15.10
C GLY A 165 -2.39 12.98 15.42
N ARG A 166 -2.66 13.34 16.70
CA ARG A 166 -3.03 14.71 17.07
C ARG A 166 -1.82 15.63 17.12
N GLN A 167 -0.70 15.13 17.63
CA GLN A 167 0.57 15.84 17.63
C GLN A 167 1.65 14.98 16.97
N TRP A 168 2.56 15.62 16.26
CA TRP A 168 3.64 14.97 15.54
C TRP A 168 4.99 15.56 15.93
N ALA A 169 5.93 14.69 16.26
CA ALA A 169 7.32 15.00 16.52
C ALA A 169 8.21 14.55 15.36
N GLY A 170 9.28 15.28 15.09
CA GLY A 170 10.21 15.02 14.01
C GLY A 170 10.50 16.29 13.19
N PRO A 171 11.23 16.18 12.07
CA PRO A 171 11.74 14.93 11.50
C PRO A 171 12.86 14.30 12.33
N TYR A 172 12.82 12.98 12.47
CA TYR A 172 13.96 12.18 12.91
C TYR A 172 14.65 11.58 11.71
N GLY A 173 15.99 11.58 11.71
CA GLY A 173 16.78 11.08 10.58
C GLY A 173 16.81 9.55 10.53
N VAL A 174 16.48 8.99 9.37
CA VAL A 174 16.79 7.61 8.99
C VAL A 174 17.97 7.67 8.02
N PRO A 175 19.13 7.09 8.35
CA PRO A 175 20.32 7.19 7.51
C PRO A 175 20.16 6.48 6.17
N SER A 176 20.98 6.82 5.19
CA SER A 176 20.94 6.24 3.83
C SER A 176 21.36 4.78 3.75
N LEU A 177 22.10 4.28 4.74
CA LEU A 177 22.55 2.87 4.84
C LEU A 177 23.21 2.36 3.55
N ASP A 178 24.17 3.12 3.05
CA ASP A 178 24.94 2.83 1.82
C ASP A 178 24.09 2.73 0.56
N THR A 179 22.93 3.41 0.55
CA THR A 179 22.12 3.58 -0.66
C THR A 179 22.27 4.99 -1.22
N PRO A 180 22.06 5.22 -2.52
CA PRO A 180 22.07 6.56 -3.10
C PRO A 180 21.01 7.50 -2.52
N GLY A 181 19.97 6.94 -1.89
CA GLY A 181 18.88 7.67 -1.23
C GLY A 181 17.61 6.86 -1.18
N PHE A 182 16.60 7.41 -0.48
CA PHE A 182 15.27 6.80 -0.35
C PHE A 182 14.17 7.70 -0.89
N ASP A 183 13.18 7.07 -1.54
CA ASP A 183 11.85 7.63 -1.76
C ASP A 183 10.83 6.77 -0.98
N PRO A 184 10.68 7.03 0.33
CA PRO A 184 9.88 6.21 1.21
C PRO A 184 8.39 6.41 0.96
N ARG A 185 7.64 5.35 1.23
CA ARG A 185 6.21 5.36 1.48
C ARG A 185 5.99 4.77 2.86
N THR A 186 4.94 5.19 3.53
CA THR A 186 4.68 4.71 4.89
C THR A 186 4.25 3.25 4.85
N ASP A 187 5.19 2.33 5.01
CA ASP A 187 4.98 0.88 5.09
C ASP A 187 5.89 0.32 6.19
N TYR A 188 5.29 -0.17 7.29
CA TYR A 188 6.06 -0.69 8.41
C TYR A 188 5.31 -1.79 9.15
N LEU A 189 6.07 -2.63 9.84
CA LEU A 189 5.57 -3.68 10.74
C LEU A 189 6.18 -3.50 12.13
N VAL A 190 5.33 -3.42 13.12
CA VAL A 190 5.76 -3.48 14.53
C VAL A 190 6.00 -4.94 14.87
N VAL A 191 7.26 -5.27 15.22
CA VAL A 191 7.65 -6.62 15.63
C VAL A 191 7.50 -6.77 17.15
N ASP A 192 8.03 -5.80 17.88
CA ASP A 192 7.93 -5.71 19.34
C ASP A 192 8.05 -4.24 19.79
N ARG A 193 8.19 -4.04 21.09
CA ARG A 193 8.24 -2.71 21.71
C ARG A 193 9.31 -1.78 21.10
N HIS A 194 10.45 -2.30 20.69
CA HIS A 194 11.57 -1.50 20.18
C HIS A 194 12.01 -1.91 18.77
N THR A 195 11.42 -2.97 18.21
CA THR A 195 11.78 -3.48 16.90
C THR A 195 10.72 -3.12 15.86
N LEU A 196 11.13 -2.44 14.81
CA LEU A 196 10.33 -2.04 13.67
C LEU A 196 11.00 -2.52 12.38
N LEU A 197 10.22 -3.09 11.48
CA LEU A 197 10.60 -3.32 10.09
C LEU A 197 9.95 -2.25 9.21
N VAL A 198 10.69 -1.74 8.24
CA VAL A 198 10.21 -0.68 7.33
C VAL A 198 10.56 -1.05 5.90
N GLY A 199 9.53 -1.21 5.08
CA GLY A 199 9.68 -1.36 3.64
C GLY A 199 9.91 0.01 2.98
N MET A 200 11.04 0.19 2.29
CA MET A 200 11.35 1.43 1.58
C MET A 200 11.69 1.17 0.13
N THR A 201 11.62 2.20 -0.69
CA THR A 201 12.20 2.22 -2.02
C THR A 201 13.48 3.01 -1.99
N ALA A 202 14.60 2.38 -2.35
CA ALA A 202 15.86 3.06 -2.56
C ALA A 202 16.03 3.48 -4.03
N PHE A 203 16.87 4.47 -4.28
CA PHE A 203 17.34 4.76 -5.61
C PHE A 203 18.30 3.66 -6.08
N LYS A 204 18.29 3.41 -7.40
CA LYS A 204 19.20 2.50 -8.05
C LYS A 204 20.58 3.15 -8.24
N SER A 205 21.53 2.37 -8.74
CA SER A 205 22.88 2.86 -9.09
C SER A 205 22.87 3.99 -10.14
N ASP A 206 21.81 4.07 -10.98
CA ASP A 206 21.61 5.15 -11.95
C ASP A 206 20.94 6.41 -11.36
N GLY A 207 20.73 6.47 -10.05
CA GLY A 207 20.09 7.58 -9.35
C GLY A 207 18.59 7.66 -9.48
N LYS A 208 17.93 6.70 -10.16
CA LYS A 208 16.49 6.65 -10.31
C LYS A 208 15.86 5.76 -9.24
N GLU A 209 14.65 6.10 -8.83
CA GLU A 209 13.84 5.26 -7.94
C GLU A 209 13.67 3.85 -8.51
N GLY A 210 13.69 2.81 -7.68
CA GLY A 210 13.34 1.52 -8.21
C GLY A 210 13.94 0.29 -7.58
N ARG A 211 14.48 0.36 -6.35
CA ARG A 211 15.05 -0.79 -5.65
C ARG A 211 14.45 -0.92 -4.24
N PRO A 212 13.43 -1.78 -4.03
CA PRO A 212 12.83 -1.93 -2.71
C PRO A 212 13.77 -2.67 -1.77
N VAL A 213 13.69 -2.28 -0.49
CA VAL A 213 14.59 -2.73 0.57
C VAL A 213 13.82 -2.82 1.89
N MET A 214 14.20 -3.79 2.72
CA MET A 214 13.73 -3.88 4.10
C MET A 214 14.78 -3.31 5.05
N LEU A 215 14.34 -2.35 5.87
CA LEU A 215 15.14 -1.77 6.96
C LEU A 215 14.62 -2.26 8.31
N ARG A 216 15.49 -2.20 9.33
CA ARG A 216 15.14 -2.55 10.70
C ARG A 216 15.77 -1.57 11.69
N THR A 217 15.05 -1.29 12.76
CA THR A 217 15.59 -0.79 14.04
C THR A 217 15.24 -1.76 15.14
N ARG A 218 16.12 -1.91 16.15
CA ARG A 218 15.90 -2.77 17.33
C ARG A 218 15.98 -2.00 18.66
N ASP A 219 16.14 -0.71 18.59
CA ASP A 219 16.36 0.19 19.72
C ASP A 219 15.42 1.39 19.72
N GLY A 220 14.21 1.20 19.20
CA GLY A 220 13.20 2.25 19.15
C GLY A 220 13.55 3.40 18.22
N GLY A 221 14.25 3.13 17.13
CA GLY A 221 14.56 4.12 16.09
C GLY A 221 15.86 4.90 16.31
N GLN A 222 16.68 4.56 17.30
CA GLN A 222 17.95 5.24 17.56
C GLN A 222 19.03 4.85 16.55
N THR A 223 19.05 3.58 16.13
CA THR A 223 19.90 3.07 15.05
C THR A 223 19.09 2.28 14.03
N TRP A 224 19.63 2.20 12.82
CA TRP A 224 18.99 1.55 11.69
C TRP A 224 19.97 0.66 10.95
N GLU A 225 19.48 -0.46 10.45
CA GLU A 225 20.24 -1.39 9.61
C GLU A 225 19.43 -1.75 8.35
N ARG A 226 20.14 -2.00 7.28
CA ARG A 226 19.57 -2.58 6.07
C ARG A 226 19.60 -4.10 6.19
N LEU A 227 18.42 -4.75 6.10
CA LEU A 227 18.33 -6.21 6.11
C LEU A 227 18.59 -6.80 4.73
N GLY A 228 17.66 -6.62 3.82
CA GLY A 228 17.74 -7.24 2.51
C GLY A 228 17.09 -6.43 1.41
N TRP A 229 17.61 -6.61 0.19
CA TRP A 229 16.95 -6.12 -1.02
C TRP A 229 15.76 -7.02 -1.38
N ILE A 230 14.64 -6.41 -1.72
CA ILE A 230 13.45 -7.14 -2.14
C ILE A 230 13.48 -7.30 -3.66
N GLY A 231 14.01 -8.43 -4.11
CA GLY A 231 14.25 -8.71 -5.52
C GLY A 231 15.50 -8.03 -6.10
N PRO A 232 15.87 -8.37 -7.34
CA PRO A 232 17.05 -7.83 -8.02
C PRO A 232 16.84 -6.39 -8.50
N GLU A 233 17.93 -5.66 -8.70
CA GLU A 233 17.90 -4.42 -9.48
C GLU A 233 17.65 -4.76 -10.96
N THR A 234 16.75 -4.00 -11.61
CA THR A 234 16.33 -4.28 -12.99
C THR A 234 16.12 -2.98 -13.77
N SER A 235 15.98 -3.09 -15.10
CA SER A 235 15.42 -2.04 -15.94
C SER A 235 14.02 -1.63 -15.45
N GLY A 236 13.56 -0.43 -15.73
CA GLY A 236 12.33 0.12 -15.18
C GLY A 236 12.41 0.33 -13.67
N PHE A 237 11.37 -0.02 -12.92
CA PHE A 237 11.38 0.12 -11.47
C PHE A 237 10.63 -1.02 -10.73
N ARG A 238 11.06 -1.28 -9.50
CA ARG A 238 10.33 -1.92 -8.43
C ARG A 238 10.20 -0.93 -7.29
N ILE A 239 8.99 -0.65 -6.84
CA ILE A 239 8.75 0.43 -5.86
C ILE A 239 7.57 0.10 -4.95
N MET A 240 7.48 0.85 -3.85
CA MET A 240 6.31 0.92 -2.98
C MET A 240 5.91 -0.44 -2.42
N PRO A 241 6.76 -1.07 -1.61
CA PRO A 241 6.40 -2.30 -0.92
C PRO A 241 5.15 -2.10 -0.06
N ALA A 242 4.33 -3.15 0.01
CA ALA A 242 3.22 -3.27 0.94
C ALA A 242 3.35 -4.63 1.64
N THR A 243 3.71 -4.61 2.92
CA THR A 243 4.23 -5.77 3.63
C THR A 243 3.30 -6.21 4.76
N VAL A 244 3.13 -7.53 4.92
CA VAL A 244 2.40 -8.14 6.04
C VAL A 244 3.23 -9.27 6.66
N THR A 245 2.96 -9.56 7.94
CA THR A 245 3.48 -10.77 8.59
C THR A 245 2.60 -11.98 8.27
N LEU A 246 3.23 -13.11 7.99
CA LEU A 246 2.58 -14.42 7.87
C LEU A 246 2.64 -15.23 9.18
N GLY A 247 3.32 -14.68 10.20
CA GLY A 247 3.54 -15.31 11.49
C GLY A 247 5.00 -15.70 11.70
N GLY A 248 5.49 -15.57 12.95
CA GLY A 248 6.90 -15.72 13.27
C GLY A 248 7.77 -14.75 12.49
N ARG A 249 8.81 -15.25 11.83
CA ARG A 249 9.70 -14.45 10.97
C ARG A 249 9.27 -14.40 9.50
N ARG A 250 8.14 -15.02 9.14
CA ARG A 250 7.66 -15.07 7.76
C ARG A 250 6.94 -13.78 7.38
N LEU A 251 7.33 -13.21 6.25
CA LEU A 251 6.79 -11.98 5.69
C LEU A 251 6.34 -12.21 4.24
N PHE A 252 5.37 -11.43 3.81
CA PHE A 252 4.98 -11.32 2.41
C PHE A 252 4.86 -9.84 2.04
N THR A 253 5.38 -9.46 0.88
CA THR A 253 5.28 -8.10 0.38
C THR A 253 4.84 -8.07 -1.08
N VAL A 254 4.02 -7.09 -1.43
CA VAL A 254 3.62 -6.80 -2.80
C VAL A 254 4.35 -5.56 -3.28
N ILE A 255 4.95 -5.64 -4.45
CA ILE A 255 5.75 -4.59 -5.07
C ILE A 255 5.08 -4.13 -6.36
N ARG A 256 4.95 -2.82 -6.55
CA ARG A 256 4.62 -2.24 -7.85
C ARG A 256 5.81 -2.38 -8.78
N ARG A 257 5.62 -3.06 -9.91
CA ARG A 257 6.63 -3.29 -10.93
C ARG A 257 6.26 -2.57 -12.23
N ARG A 258 7.24 -1.97 -12.84
CA ARG A 258 7.22 -1.52 -14.23
C ARG A 258 8.46 -2.05 -14.94
N ASP A 259 8.27 -2.70 -16.06
CA ASP A 259 9.27 -2.95 -17.08
C ASP A 259 8.93 -2.16 -18.35
N ASP A 260 9.62 -2.42 -19.44
CA ASP A 260 9.45 -1.66 -20.67
C ASP A 260 8.09 -1.89 -21.35
N GLN A 261 7.37 -2.96 -20.96
CA GLN A 261 6.14 -3.39 -21.62
C GLN A 261 4.92 -3.43 -20.71
N GLN A 262 5.09 -3.64 -19.41
CA GLN A 262 3.98 -3.91 -18.49
C GLN A 262 4.09 -3.21 -17.16
N HIS A 263 2.93 -2.92 -16.59
CA HIS A 263 2.77 -2.53 -15.21
C HIS A 263 1.99 -3.60 -14.46
N HIS A 264 2.63 -4.25 -13.50
CA HIS A 264 2.05 -5.34 -12.73
C HIS A 264 2.43 -5.29 -11.25
N LEU A 265 1.90 -6.20 -10.46
CA LEU A 265 2.26 -6.38 -9.05
C LEU A 265 2.96 -7.73 -8.87
N GLU A 266 4.15 -7.71 -8.26
CA GLU A 266 4.93 -8.88 -7.89
C GLU A 266 4.80 -9.16 -6.40
N GLY A 267 4.70 -10.43 -6.01
CA GLY A 267 4.75 -10.89 -4.63
C GLY A 267 6.13 -11.45 -4.28
N TYR A 268 6.65 -11.07 -3.11
CA TYR A 268 7.89 -11.62 -2.57
C TYR A 268 7.66 -12.17 -1.17
N ARG A 269 8.32 -13.27 -0.86
CA ARG A 269 8.28 -13.93 0.45
C ARG A 269 9.65 -13.89 1.11
N SER A 270 9.66 -13.71 2.42
CA SER A 270 10.81 -13.89 3.29
C SER A 270 10.43 -14.87 4.40
N ASP A 271 11.32 -15.81 4.71
CA ASP A 271 11.14 -16.75 5.81
C ASP A 271 12.09 -16.47 6.99
N ASP A 272 12.93 -15.43 6.88
CA ASP A 272 13.99 -15.07 7.80
C ASP A 272 13.87 -13.64 8.40
N GLY A 273 12.67 -13.04 8.33
CA GLY A 273 12.40 -11.73 8.91
C GLY A 273 12.84 -10.55 8.04
N GLY A 274 12.95 -10.76 6.73
CA GLY A 274 13.28 -9.71 5.76
C GLY A 274 14.76 -9.63 5.38
N GLU A 275 15.56 -10.60 5.80
CA GLU A 275 16.98 -10.67 5.44
C GLU A 275 17.16 -11.13 3.99
N THR A 276 16.38 -12.16 3.57
CA THR A 276 16.34 -12.62 2.17
C THR A 276 14.91 -12.67 1.64
N TRP A 277 14.77 -12.49 0.32
CA TRP A 277 13.49 -12.43 -0.34
C TRP A 277 13.47 -13.27 -1.63
N THR A 278 12.46 -14.10 -1.78
CA THR A 278 12.23 -14.93 -2.95
C THR A 278 10.97 -14.45 -3.67
N LEU A 279 11.02 -14.38 -5.01
CA LEU A 279 9.85 -14.09 -5.83
C LEU A 279 8.80 -15.21 -5.64
N ALA A 280 7.63 -14.86 -5.13
CA ALA A 280 6.52 -15.81 -4.94
C ALA A 280 5.63 -15.90 -6.19
N GLY A 281 5.63 -14.87 -7.03
CA GLY A 281 4.86 -14.85 -8.27
C GLY A 281 4.20 -13.50 -8.58
N ILE A 282 3.30 -13.52 -9.55
CA ILE A 282 2.53 -12.37 -9.98
C ILE A 282 1.25 -12.29 -9.15
N VAL A 283 1.02 -11.13 -8.50
CA VAL A 283 -0.17 -10.83 -7.71
C VAL A 283 -1.30 -10.29 -8.60
N ALA A 284 -0.97 -9.38 -9.50
CA ALA A 284 -1.88 -8.87 -10.53
C ALA A 284 -1.06 -8.61 -11.80
N ALA A 285 -1.41 -9.30 -12.88
CA ALA A 285 -0.65 -9.29 -14.13
C ALA A 285 -0.73 -7.96 -14.88
N ASP A 286 -1.78 -7.18 -14.63
CA ASP A 286 -1.98 -5.88 -15.26
C ASP A 286 -2.60 -4.89 -14.27
N THR A 287 -2.01 -3.72 -14.19
CA THR A 287 -2.52 -2.57 -13.42
C THR A 287 -2.75 -1.33 -14.30
N GLY A 288 -2.76 -1.51 -15.61
CA GLY A 288 -2.84 -0.43 -16.59
C GLY A 288 -1.56 0.41 -16.60
N ARG A 289 -1.65 1.69 -16.24
CA ARG A 289 -0.48 2.59 -16.14
C ARG A 289 0.29 2.44 -14.83
N GLY A 290 0.03 1.38 -14.05
CA GLY A 290 0.72 1.10 -12.79
C GLY A 290 0.14 1.83 -11.58
N ASN A 291 -0.03 1.07 -10.51
CA ASN A 291 -0.52 1.55 -9.22
C ASN A 291 0.13 0.76 -8.07
N PRO A 292 0.43 1.36 -6.93
CA PRO A 292 0.86 0.60 -5.77
C PRO A 292 -0.30 -0.22 -5.20
N ALA A 293 0.04 -1.27 -4.48
CA ALA A 293 -0.90 -2.07 -3.74
C ALA A 293 -1.08 -1.57 -2.30
N SER A 294 -2.23 -1.91 -1.73
CA SER A 294 -2.42 -2.03 -0.28
C SER A 294 -2.65 -3.48 0.04
N LEU A 295 -1.86 -4.04 0.95
CA LEU A 295 -1.92 -5.43 1.34
C LEU A 295 -2.32 -5.54 2.80
N VAL A 296 -3.29 -6.40 3.12
CA VAL A 296 -3.66 -6.73 4.51
C VAL A 296 -3.81 -8.25 4.64
N ARG A 297 -3.50 -8.76 5.84
CA ARG A 297 -3.80 -10.13 6.24
C ARG A 297 -5.07 -10.13 7.08
N LEU A 298 -6.03 -10.95 6.68
CA LEU A 298 -7.30 -11.11 7.37
C LEU A 298 -7.15 -12.05 8.58
N ALA A 299 -8.13 -12.02 9.49
CA ALA A 299 -8.12 -12.87 10.69
C ALA A 299 -8.15 -14.38 10.37
N ASP A 300 -8.71 -14.76 9.22
CA ASP A 300 -8.75 -16.14 8.72
C ASP A 300 -7.48 -16.56 7.96
N GLY A 301 -6.47 -15.68 7.90
CA GLY A 301 -5.18 -15.92 7.25
C GLY A 301 -5.12 -15.55 5.77
N ARG A 302 -6.26 -15.26 5.10
CA ARG A 302 -6.26 -14.78 3.71
C ARG A 302 -5.45 -13.48 3.58
N LEU A 303 -4.80 -13.32 2.44
CA LEU A 303 -4.21 -12.04 2.04
C LEU A 303 -5.17 -11.32 1.10
N CYS A 304 -5.42 -10.06 1.36
CA CYS A 304 -6.25 -9.20 0.53
C CYS A 304 -5.40 -8.05 -0.01
N CYS A 305 -5.29 -7.97 -1.34
CA CYS A 305 -4.50 -6.95 -2.05
C CYS A 305 -5.44 -6.06 -2.87
N VAL A 306 -5.44 -4.77 -2.56
CA VAL A 306 -6.24 -3.76 -3.26
C VAL A 306 -5.32 -2.85 -4.07
N TYR A 307 -5.71 -2.52 -5.29
CA TYR A 307 -4.95 -1.62 -6.18
C TYR A 307 -5.87 -0.83 -7.10
N GLY A 308 -5.37 0.28 -7.62
CA GLY A 308 -6.05 1.03 -8.70
C GLY A 308 -5.73 0.42 -10.04
N PHE A 309 -6.76 0.21 -10.87
CA PHE A 309 -6.62 -0.21 -12.25
C PHE A 309 -6.71 1.00 -13.18
N ARG A 310 -5.60 1.33 -13.84
CA ARG A 310 -5.40 2.55 -14.63
C ARG A 310 -5.47 2.33 -16.14
N ALA A 311 -6.31 1.39 -16.57
CA ALA A 311 -6.77 1.19 -17.94
C ALA A 311 -8.28 1.04 -17.93
N GLU A 312 -8.93 1.14 -19.08
CA GLU A 312 -10.38 0.92 -19.17
C GLU A 312 -10.76 -0.55 -18.94
N PRO A 313 -11.81 -0.77 -18.16
CA PRO A 313 -12.60 0.17 -17.37
C PRO A 313 -11.87 0.56 -16.08
N PHE A 314 -11.63 1.88 -15.92
CA PHE A 314 -10.91 2.45 -14.78
C PHE A 314 -11.62 2.20 -13.46
N GLY A 315 -10.85 1.97 -12.38
CA GLY A 315 -11.42 1.77 -11.06
C GLY A 315 -10.47 1.14 -10.05
N MET A 316 -11.04 0.74 -8.92
CA MET A 316 -10.32 0.01 -7.88
C MET A 316 -10.61 -1.49 -8.01
N ARG A 317 -9.60 -2.32 -7.85
CA ARG A 317 -9.69 -3.78 -7.91
C ARG A 317 -9.11 -4.43 -6.67
N VAL A 318 -9.55 -5.66 -6.42
CA VAL A 318 -9.07 -6.51 -5.33
C VAL A 318 -8.77 -7.91 -5.87
N VAL A 319 -7.70 -8.50 -5.34
CA VAL A 319 -7.37 -9.92 -5.48
C VAL A 319 -7.12 -10.52 -4.09
N ILE A 320 -7.46 -11.79 -3.93
CA ILE A 320 -7.38 -12.50 -2.65
C ILE A 320 -6.55 -13.76 -2.83
N SER A 321 -5.62 -13.99 -1.89
CA SER A 321 -4.89 -15.24 -1.75
C SER A 321 -5.38 -16.01 -0.54
N ARG A 322 -5.48 -17.35 -0.67
CA ARG A 322 -5.88 -18.28 0.39
C ARG A 322 -4.74 -19.19 0.85
N ASP A 323 -3.56 -19.02 0.26
CA ASP A 323 -2.35 -19.85 0.40
C ASP A 323 -1.10 -19.01 0.65
N GLU A 324 -1.25 -17.95 1.47
CA GLU A 324 -0.15 -17.07 1.89
C GLU A 324 0.59 -16.41 0.71
N GLY A 325 -0.11 -16.12 -0.39
CA GLY A 325 0.43 -15.42 -1.55
C GLY A 325 0.97 -16.34 -2.66
N GLY A 326 0.81 -17.67 -2.54
CA GLY A 326 1.20 -18.61 -3.57
C GLY A 326 0.35 -18.50 -4.84
N THR A 327 -0.97 -18.30 -4.68
CA THR A 327 -1.89 -18.05 -5.78
C THR A 327 -2.87 -16.92 -5.43
N TRP A 328 -3.44 -16.29 -6.46
CA TRP A 328 -4.35 -15.15 -6.32
C TRP A 328 -5.62 -15.36 -7.15
N SER A 329 -6.74 -14.89 -6.64
CA SER A 329 -8.00 -14.89 -7.36
C SER A 329 -7.92 -14.04 -8.64
N ALA A 330 -8.86 -14.22 -9.55
CA ALA A 330 -9.11 -13.23 -10.59
C ALA A 330 -9.39 -11.86 -9.97
N PRO A 331 -9.01 -10.74 -10.62
CA PRO A 331 -9.32 -9.41 -10.13
C PRO A 331 -10.83 -9.15 -10.09
N HIS A 332 -11.33 -8.65 -8.95
CA HIS A 332 -12.72 -8.22 -8.80
C HIS A 332 -12.79 -6.70 -8.68
N PRO A 333 -13.80 -6.03 -9.26
CA PRO A 333 -14.01 -4.62 -9.06
C PRO A 333 -14.43 -4.34 -7.61
N LEU A 334 -13.69 -3.46 -6.92
CA LEU A 334 -14.07 -2.88 -5.65
C LEU A 334 -14.87 -1.60 -5.85
N ARG A 335 -14.48 -0.79 -6.84
CA ARG A 335 -15.21 0.39 -7.28
C ARG A 335 -14.96 0.62 -8.77
N SER A 336 -16.02 0.85 -9.52
CA SER A 336 -15.99 1.19 -10.94
C SER A 336 -16.44 2.64 -11.18
N GLY A 337 -16.41 3.11 -12.43
CA GLY A 337 -16.94 4.41 -12.81
C GLY A 337 -15.98 5.58 -12.65
N ALA A 338 -14.67 5.32 -12.61
CA ALA A 338 -13.71 6.41 -12.73
C ALA A 338 -13.71 6.99 -14.15
N ALA A 339 -13.50 8.31 -14.25
CA ALA A 339 -13.52 9.03 -15.53
C ALA A 339 -12.21 8.85 -16.30
N ASP A 340 -11.09 8.69 -15.62
CA ASP A 340 -9.78 8.48 -16.22
C ASP A 340 -8.80 7.69 -15.33
N TRP A 341 -7.57 7.55 -15.81
CA TRP A 341 -6.50 6.75 -15.20
C TRP A 341 -5.95 7.30 -13.88
N ASP A 342 -6.16 8.59 -13.57
CA ASP A 342 -5.53 9.24 -12.43
C ASP A 342 -6.31 8.97 -11.13
N LEU A 343 -6.12 7.77 -10.60
CA LEU A 343 -6.79 7.22 -9.42
C LEU A 343 -5.88 6.24 -8.66
N GLY A 344 -6.31 5.81 -7.48
CA GLY A 344 -5.73 4.69 -6.74
C GLY A 344 -4.89 5.08 -5.54
N TYR A 345 -3.67 4.57 -5.42
CA TYR A 345 -2.80 4.70 -4.25
C TYR A 345 -3.51 4.33 -2.94
N PRO A 346 -4.06 3.11 -2.86
CA PRO A 346 -4.88 2.70 -1.74
C PRO A 346 -4.10 2.52 -0.44
N ARG A 347 -4.84 2.70 0.68
CA ARG A 347 -4.50 2.18 1.99
C ARG A 347 -5.72 1.47 2.56
N THR A 348 -5.49 0.33 3.18
CA THR A 348 -6.55 -0.52 3.74
C THR A 348 -6.24 -0.84 5.19
N VAL A 349 -7.24 -0.74 6.03
CA VAL A 349 -7.19 -1.23 7.41
C VAL A 349 -8.29 -2.25 7.64
N VAL A 350 -8.03 -3.19 8.54
CA VAL A 350 -9.00 -4.19 8.99
C VAL A 350 -9.60 -3.69 10.30
N ARG A 351 -10.92 -3.56 10.35
CA ARG A 351 -11.65 -3.21 11.56
C ARG A 351 -11.88 -4.45 12.43
N ARG A 352 -12.19 -4.26 13.72
CA ARG A 352 -12.50 -5.35 14.65
C ARG A 352 -13.70 -6.21 14.24
N ASP A 353 -14.68 -5.61 13.54
CA ASP A 353 -15.85 -6.31 13.01
C ASP A 353 -15.57 -7.11 11.72
N GLY A 354 -14.30 -7.17 11.30
CA GLY A 354 -13.85 -7.84 10.09
C GLY A 354 -14.14 -7.09 8.79
N ARG A 355 -14.76 -5.91 8.84
CA ARG A 355 -14.87 -5.02 7.67
C ARG A 355 -13.52 -4.41 7.33
N LEU A 356 -13.31 -4.16 6.05
CA LEU A 356 -12.19 -3.39 5.55
C LEU A 356 -12.63 -1.96 5.26
N VAL A 357 -11.76 -1.02 5.57
CA VAL A 357 -11.86 0.36 5.09
C VAL A 357 -10.67 0.63 4.20
N THR A 358 -10.94 0.84 2.92
CA THR A 358 -9.91 1.16 1.92
C THR A 358 -10.07 2.60 1.49
N THR A 359 -9.06 3.43 1.75
CA THR A 359 -8.98 4.81 1.26
C THR A 359 -8.12 4.88 0.02
N TYR A 360 -8.47 5.73 -0.92
CA TYR A 360 -7.77 5.95 -2.18
C TYR A 360 -8.15 7.32 -2.75
N TYR A 361 -7.41 7.83 -3.73
CA TYR A 361 -7.92 8.94 -4.49
C TYR A 361 -8.64 8.45 -5.74
N PHE A 362 -9.66 9.21 -6.14
CA PHE A 362 -10.57 8.84 -7.19
C PHE A 362 -10.98 10.05 -8.02
N ASN A 363 -11.54 9.80 -9.18
CA ASN A 363 -12.20 10.77 -10.05
C ASN A 363 -13.47 10.13 -10.60
N ASP A 364 -14.43 10.95 -10.98
CA ASP A 364 -15.66 10.50 -11.58
C ASP A 364 -16.17 11.55 -12.60
N PRO A 365 -17.17 11.22 -13.43
CA PRO A 365 -17.68 12.15 -14.44
C PRO A 365 -18.38 13.40 -13.89
N SER A 366 -18.58 13.51 -12.56
CA SER A 366 -19.29 14.65 -11.95
C SER A 366 -18.45 15.93 -11.86
N GLY A 367 -17.13 15.83 -12.09
CA GLY A 367 -16.24 16.98 -12.09
C GLY A 367 -14.78 16.62 -12.36
N PRO A 368 -13.92 17.63 -12.56
CA PRO A 368 -12.52 17.43 -12.89
C PRO A 368 -11.64 17.08 -11.67
N GLU A 369 -12.18 17.19 -10.46
CA GLU A 369 -11.42 17.03 -9.23
C GLU A 369 -10.89 15.60 -9.08
N ARG A 370 -9.72 15.48 -8.45
CA ARG A 370 -9.26 14.27 -7.80
C ARG A 370 -9.57 14.40 -6.32
N TYR A 371 -10.30 13.46 -5.77
CA TYR A 371 -10.76 13.50 -4.40
C TYR A 371 -10.39 12.23 -3.63
N ILE A 372 -10.36 12.33 -2.32
CA ILE A 372 -10.13 11.17 -1.46
C ILE A 372 -11.47 10.50 -1.16
N ALA A 373 -11.51 9.20 -1.41
CA ALA A 373 -12.65 8.35 -1.14
C ALA A 373 -12.27 7.20 -0.20
N ALA A 374 -13.27 6.65 0.46
CA ALA A 374 -13.19 5.41 1.19
C ALA A 374 -14.23 4.41 0.67
N THR A 375 -13.89 3.13 0.72
CA THR A 375 -14.85 2.04 0.56
C THR A 375 -14.85 1.19 1.81
N LEU A 376 -16.03 1.03 2.42
CA LEU A 376 -16.27 0.14 3.55
C LEU A 376 -16.88 -1.15 2.99
N TRP A 377 -16.24 -2.30 3.21
CA TRP A 377 -16.64 -3.53 2.53
C TRP A 377 -16.21 -4.79 3.29
N ARG A 378 -16.69 -5.96 2.86
CA ARG A 378 -16.26 -7.29 3.32
C ARG A 378 -15.61 -8.07 2.18
N PRO A 379 -14.45 -8.72 2.39
CA PRO A 379 -13.75 -9.54 1.40
C PRO A 379 -14.30 -10.97 1.29
#